data_1a02863d1e78b459e26bfa214e4b1a4e
#
_entry.id   1a02863d1e78b459e26bfa214e4b1a4e
#
_cell.length_a   1.000
_cell.length_b   1.000
_cell.length_c   1.000
_cell.angle_alpha   90.00
_cell.angle_beta   90.00
_cell.angle_gamma   90.00
#
_symmetry.space_group_name_H-M   'P 1'
#
loop_
_entity.id
_entity.type
_entity.pdbx_description
1 polymer ?
#
loop_
_entity_poly.entity_id
_entity_poly.type
_entity_poly.pdbx_seq_one_letter_code
_entity_poly.pdbx_strand_id
1 'polypeptide(L)'
;MATIVVINGYNKGEWYTVGNSAFIFGRDNKLLAQIKDPCVSRNHMEVRKETSDGCYYAVDMDSHNGVFVNSERVIKFKMLREGDLIQIGHTLMAVTLDEFDDDLQARRYLRNCERKFQTEIDHMQQAEDERREESSGATMGLRALLPFGKRRR
;
A
#
# COMPACT_ATOMS: atom_id res chain seq x y z
N MET A 1 -17.06 -1.30 11.72
CA MET A 1 -15.60 -1.23 11.69
C MET A 1 -15.11 -1.14 10.26
N ALA A 2 -13.83 -0.85 10.06
CA ALA A 2 -13.23 -0.91 8.74
C ALA A 2 -12.12 -1.95 8.74
N THR A 3 -11.97 -2.66 7.64
CA THR A 3 -10.90 -3.65 7.48
C THR A 3 -10.00 -3.20 6.33
N ILE A 4 -8.70 -3.23 6.58
CA ILE A 4 -7.67 -2.90 5.60
C ILE A 4 -6.98 -4.21 5.23
N VAL A 5 -7.01 -4.55 3.95
CA VAL A 5 -6.43 -5.80 3.43
C VAL A 5 -5.25 -5.49 2.54
N VAL A 6 -4.11 -6.09 2.83
CA VAL A 6 -2.91 -5.92 1.98
C VAL A 6 -3.07 -6.80 0.74
N ILE A 7 -3.19 -6.18 -0.42
CA ILE A 7 -3.44 -6.89 -1.68
C ILE A 7 -2.18 -7.08 -2.52
N ASN A 8 -1.14 -6.29 -2.27
CA ASN A 8 0.15 -6.47 -2.93
C ASN A 8 1.27 -5.91 -2.05
N GLY A 9 2.45 -6.51 -2.15
CA GLY A 9 3.63 -6.10 -1.40
C GLY A 9 4.10 -7.16 -0.42
N TYR A 10 4.99 -6.75 0.49
CA TYR A 10 5.68 -7.64 1.44
C TYR A 10 4.74 -8.36 2.41
N ASN A 11 3.62 -7.70 2.76
CA ASN A 11 2.65 -8.22 3.72
C ASN A 11 1.39 -8.76 3.04
N LYS A 12 1.45 -9.10 1.77
CA LYS A 12 0.28 -9.54 1.00
C LYS A 12 -0.50 -10.63 1.74
N GLY A 13 -1.80 -10.43 1.86
CA GLY A 13 -2.72 -11.34 2.50
C GLY A 13 -3.01 -11.01 3.96
N GLU A 14 -2.23 -10.14 4.58
CA GLU A 14 -2.53 -9.68 5.94
C GLU A 14 -3.71 -8.70 5.91
N TRP A 15 -4.46 -8.70 6.98
CA TRP A 15 -5.61 -7.80 7.12
C TRP A 15 -5.72 -7.30 8.56
N TYR A 16 -6.24 -6.09 8.70
CA TYR A 16 -6.29 -5.39 9.97
C TYR A 16 -7.66 -4.76 10.14
N THR A 17 -8.31 -5.06 11.25
CA THR A 17 -9.61 -4.45 11.58
C THR A 17 -9.37 -3.20 12.43
N VAL A 18 -9.86 -2.08 11.93
CA VAL A 18 -9.77 -0.79 12.60
C VAL A 18 -11.09 -0.50 13.29
N GLY A 19 -11.06 -0.40 14.60
CA GLY A 19 -12.20 -0.07 15.41
C GLY A 19 -12.29 1.41 15.74
N ASN A 20 -12.59 1.71 17.01
CA ASN A 20 -12.71 3.09 17.48
C ASN A 20 -11.37 3.74 17.79
N SER A 21 -10.34 2.93 18.02
CA SER A 21 -8.98 3.44 18.31
C SER A 21 -8.22 3.63 17.01
N ALA A 22 -7.36 4.64 17.00
CA ALA A 22 -6.47 4.89 15.87
C ALA A 22 -5.53 3.71 15.64
N PHE A 23 -5.26 3.40 14.39
CA PHE A 23 -4.43 2.28 13.97
C PHE A 23 -3.30 2.80 13.09
N ILE A 24 -2.07 2.55 13.50
CA ILE A 24 -0.90 3.06 12.77
C ILE A 24 -0.29 1.97 11.92
N PHE A 25 -0.08 2.29 10.64
CA PHE A 25 0.60 1.46 9.65
C PHE A 25 2.00 2.02 9.41
N GLY A 26 3.00 1.19 9.48
CA GLY A 26 4.36 1.63 9.26
C GLY A 26 5.37 0.50 9.36
N ARG A 27 6.62 0.85 9.17
CA ARG A 27 7.71 -0.13 9.14
C ARG A 27 8.22 -0.51 10.55
N ASP A 28 7.87 0.26 11.57
CA ASP A 28 8.32 0.01 12.94
C ASP A 28 7.79 -1.36 13.41
N ASN A 29 8.70 -2.20 13.91
CA ASN A 29 8.36 -3.54 14.37
C ASN A 29 7.52 -3.58 15.66
N LYS A 30 7.33 -2.44 16.30
CA LYS A 30 6.46 -2.31 17.47
C LYS A 30 4.99 -2.12 17.11
N LEU A 31 4.71 -1.82 15.85
CA LEU A 31 3.34 -1.60 15.38
C LEU A 31 2.60 -2.91 15.16
N LEU A 32 1.31 -2.92 15.50
CA LEU A 32 0.44 -4.06 15.18
C LEU A 32 0.32 -4.27 13.67
N ALA A 33 0.28 -3.17 12.92
CA ALA A 33 0.28 -3.19 11.46
C ALA A 33 1.67 -2.85 10.94
N GLN A 34 2.64 -3.71 11.21
CA GLN A 34 3.97 -3.55 10.65
C GLN A 34 3.96 -3.89 9.16
N ILE A 35 4.33 -2.93 8.34
CA ILE A 35 4.50 -3.10 6.89
C ILE A 35 5.99 -3.19 6.60
N LYS A 36 6.44 -4.34 6.15
CA LYS A 36 7.88 -4.64 5.96
C LYS A 36 8.45 -4.11 4.65
N ASP A 37 7.90 -3.04 4.18
CA ASP A 37 8.30 -2.39 2.94
C ASP A 37 9.36 -1.34 3.24
N PRO A 38 10.56 -1.41 2.61
CA PRO A 38 11.62 -0.43 2.85
C PRO A 38 11.24 1.01 2.51
N CYS A 39 10.26 1.21 1.64
CA CYS A 39 9.78 2.52 1.23
C CYS A 39 8.71 3.10 2.15
N VAL A 40 8.35 2.36 3.19
CA VAL A 40 7.36 2.80 4.19
C VAL A 40 8.10 3.39 5.39
N SER A 41 7.65 4.55 5.85
CA SER A 41 8.18 5.20 7.04
C SER A 41 7.83 4.40 8.30
N ARG A 42 8.57 4.61 9.38
CA ARG A 42 8.34 3.89 10.65
C ARG A 42 6.90 4.06 11.13
N ASN A 43 6.40 5.28 11.19
CA ASN A 43 4.99 5.61 11.39
C ASN A 43 4.54 6.34 10.14
N HIS A 44 3.86 5.63 9.25
CA HIS A 44 3.59 6.15 7.91
C HIS A 44 2.19 6.73 7.78
N MET A 45 1.21 5.97 8.21
CA MET A 45 -0.19 6.31 8.04
C MET A 45 -0.98 5.92 9.28
N GLU A 46 -1.88 6.79 9.68
CA GLU A 46 -2.86 6.47 10.71
C GLU A 46 -4.22 6.31 10.04
N VAL A 47 -4.94 5.28 10.42
CA VAL A 47 -6.36 5.14 10.07
C VAL A 47 -7.15 5.29 11.35
N ARG A 48 -8.07 6.23 11.36
CA ARG A 48 -8.89 6.51 12.54
C ARG A 48 -10.33 6.77 12.18
N LYS A 49 -11.19 6.49 13.14
CA LYS A 49 -12.61 6.80 13.07
C LYS A 49 -12.87 8.13 13.73
N GLU A 50 -13.51 9.04 13.03
CA GLU A 50 -13.96 10.30 13.62
C GLU A 50 -15.29 10.09 14.33
N THR A 51 -15.40 10.61 15.55
CA THR A 51 -16.63 10.45 16.34
C THR A 51 -17.75 11.35 15.84
N SER A 52 -17.39 12.46 15.18
CA SER A 52 -18.38 13.45 14.71
C SER A 52 -19.26 12.92 13.58
N ASP A 53 -18.68 12.10 12.67
CA ASP A 53 -19.41 11.59 11.50
C ASP A 53 -19.41 10.06 11.40
N GLY A 54 -18.65 9.38 12.26
CA GLY A 54 -18.51 7.92 12.24
C GLY A 54 -17.73 7.38 11.07
N CYS A 55 -17.09 8.23 10.29
CA CYS A 55 -16.32 7.85 9.12
C CYS A 55 -14.84 7.56 9.47
N TYR A 56 -14.20 6.78 8.60
CA TYR A 56 -12.79 6.46 8.74
C TYR A 56 -11.96 7.36 7.84
N TYR A 57 -10.81 7.76 8.34
CA TYR A 57 -9.89 8.65 7.63
C TYR A 57 -8.48 8.07 7.63
N ALA A 58 -7.83 8.16 6.48
CA ALA A 58 -6.40 7.94 6.37
C ALA A 58 -5.68 9.27 6.62
N VAL A 59 -4.71 9.28 7.49
CA VAL A 59 -3.92 10.46 7.85
C VAL A 59 -2.48 10.18 7.53
N ASP A 60 -1.85 11.03 6.74
CA ASP A 60 -0.42 10.95 6.48
C ASP A 60 0.34 11.45 7.72
N MET A 61 1.21 10.63 8.26
CA MET A 61 2.00 10.94 9.45
C MET A 61 3.35 11.57 9.08
N ASP A 62 3.31 12.54 8.17
CA ASP A 62 4.51 13.20 7.66
C ASP A 62 5.50 12.19 7.07
N SER A 63 4.97 11.26 6.31
CA SER A 63 5.73 10.17 5.72
C SER A 63 6.67 10.66 4.63
N HIS A 64 7.76 9.92 4.42
CA HIS A 64 8.76 10.27 3.41
C HIS A 64 8.21 10.17 1.97
N ASN A 65 7.47 9.12 1.68
CA ASN A 65 6.99 8.84 0.32
C ASN A 65 5.51 9.16 0.11
N GLY A 66 4.79 9.56 1.15
CA GLY A 66 3.39 9.93 1.06
C GLY A 66 2.41 8.77 1.19
N VAL A 67 1.15 9.13 1.34
CA VAL A 67 0.00 8.23 1.34
C VAL A 67 -0.85 8.57 0.13
N PHE A 68 -1.29 7.56 -0.62
CA PHE A 68 -2.13 7.75 -1.79
C PHE A 68 -3.42 6.96 -1.62
N VAL A 69 -4.53 7.58 -1.93
CA VAL A 69 -5.85 6.93 -1.94
C VAL A 69 -6.41 7.08 -3.36
N ASN A 70 -6.67 5.97 -4.02
CA ASN A 70 -7.11 5.94 -5.42
C ASN A 70 -6.21 6.78 -6.33
N SER A 71 -4.90 6.65 -6.13
CA SER A 71 -3.84 7.34 -6.88
C SER A 71 -3.73 8.84 -6.60
N GLU A 72 -4.52 9.37 -5.68
CA GLU A 72 -4.42 10.77 -5.26
C GLU A 72 -3.66 10.89 -3.94
N ARG A 73 -2.68 11.78 -3.91
CA ARG A 73 -1.90 12.00 -2.69
C ARG A 73 -2.77 12.61 -1.59
N VAL A 74 -2.71 12.02 -0.41
CA VAL A 74 -3.36 12.57 0.78
C VAL A 74 -2.55 13.76 1.27
N ILE A 75 -3.18 14.93 1.37
CA ILE A 75 -2.50 16.15 1.83
C ILE A 75 -2.41 16.17 3.34
N LYS A 76 -3.39 15.86 4.06
CA LYS A 76 -3.37 15.71 5.52
C LYS A 76 -4.15 14.48 5.93
N PHE A 77 -5.39 14.44 5.51
CA PHE A 77 -6.28 13.32 5.74
C PHE A 77 -7.22 13.14 4.55
N LYS A 78 -7.74 11.94 4.41
CA LYS A 78 -8.70 11.59 3.36
C LYS A 78 -9.71 10.63 3.94
N MET A 79 -11.00 10.90 3.73
CA MET A 79 -12.06 9.97 4.12
C MET A 79 -11.97 8.70 3.28
N LEU A 80 -12.04 7.55 3.96
CA LEU A 80 -12.01 6.24 3.33
C LEU A 80 -13.41 5.71 3.11
N ARG A 81 -13.61 5.10 1.95
CA ARG A 81 -14.88 4.51 1.56
C ARG A 81 -14.68 3.06 1.15
N GLU A 82 -15.80 2.33 1.07
CA GLU A 82 -15.79 0.97 0.58
C GLU A 82 -15.10 0.88 -0.78
N GLY A 83 -14.14 -0.02 -0.89
CA GLY A 83 -13.44 -0.28 -2.14
C GLY A 83 -12.29 0.65 -2.45
N ASP A 84 -11.96 1.60 -1.57
CA ASP A 84 -10.81 2.48 -1.78
C ASP A 84 -9.50 1.69 -1.79
N LEU A 85 -8.58 2.13 -2.63
CA LEU A 85 -7.24 1.57 -2.75
C LEU A 85 -6.23 2.53 -2.14
N ILE A 86 -5.51 2.06 -1.12
CA ILE A 86 -4.46 2.83 -0.44
C ILE A 86 -3.11 2.31 -0.89
N GLN A 87 -2.20 3.24 -1.17
CA GLN A 87 -0.81 2.94 -1.45
C GLN A 87 0.09 3.65 -0.46
N ILE A 88 0.95 2.90 0.21
CA ILE A 88 2.08 3.43 0.98
C ILE A 88 3.34 2.68 0.53
N GLY A 89 4.37 3.43 0.14
CA GLY A 89 5.56 2.81 -0.46
C GLY A 89 5.19 1.95 -1.67
N HIS A 90 5.58 0.69 -1.65
CA HIS A 90 5.25 -0.32 -2.66
C HIS A 90 4.14 -1.26 -2.21
N THR A 91 3.39 -0.88 -1.20
CA THR A 91 2.33 -1.68 -0.62
C THR A 91 0.97 -1.14 -1.05
N LEU A 92 0.14 -2.01 -1.59
CA LEU A 92 -1.24 -1.70 -1.94
C LEU A 92 -2.19 -2.37 -0.94
N MET A 93 -3.15 -1.60 -0.48
CA MET A 93 -4.16 -2.06 0.49
C MET A 93 -5.55 -1.66 0.02
N ALA A 94 -6.51 -2.52 0.24
CA ALA A 94 -7.91 -2.25 -0.07
C ALA A 94 -8.70 -2.02 1.22
N VAL A 95 -9.67 -1.13 1.15
CA VAL A 95 -10.54 -0.79 2.28
C VAL A 95 -11.89 -1.46 2.10
N THR A 96 -12.36 -2.13 3.12
CA THR A 96 -13.75 -2.57 3.21
C THR A 96 -14.35 -2.18 4.55
N LEU A 97 -15.62 -1.87 4.55
CA LEU A 97 -16.38 -1.57 5.78
C LEU A 97 -16.97 -2.85 6.40
N ASP A 98 -16.73 -3.99 5.77
CA ASP A 98 -17.11 -5.29 6.31
C ASP A 98 -16.07 -5.78 7.31
N GLU A 99 -16.52 -6.55 8.27
CA GLU A 99 -15.63 -7.28 9.18
C GLU A 99 -15.44 -8.70 8.67
N PHE A 100 -14.27 -9.23 8.86
CA PHE A 100 -14.00 -10.64 8.55
C PHE A 100 -14.03 -11.45 9.84
N ASP A 101 -14.81 -12.51 9.83
CA ASP A 101 -14.89 -13.43 10.94
C ASP A 101 -13.78 -14.47 10.89
N ASP A 102 -13.26 -14.73 9.70
CA ASP A 102 -12.22 -15.74 9.49
C ASP A 102 -11.34 -15.44 8.27
N ASP A 103 -10.27 -16.20 8.17
CA ASP A 103 -9.31 -16.09 7.06
C ASP A 103 -9.93 -16.44 5.70
N LEU A 104 -10.98 -17.22 5.67
CA LEU A 104 -11.61 -17.59 4.38
C LEU A 104 -12.29 -16.40 3.74
N GLN A 105 -12.98 -15.59 4.55
CA GLN A 105 -13.59 -14.34 4.08
C GLN A 105 -12.50 -13.37 3.59
N ALA A 106 -11.44 -13.22 4.35
CA ALA A 106 -10.31 -12.38 3.98
C ALA A 106 -9.68 -12.83 2.66
N ARG A 107 -9.45 -14.12 2.47
CA ARG A 107 -8.89 -14.66 1.23
C ARG A 107 -9.82 -14.48 0.04
N ARG A 108 -11.11 -14.60 0.25
CA ARG A 108 -12.11 -14.37 -0.80
C ARG A 108 -12.09 -12.91 -1.22
N TYR A 109 -12.07 -12.02 -0.25
CA TYR A 109 -11.98 -10.58 -0.51
C TYR A 109 -10.68 -10.24 -1.25
N LEU A 110 -9.56 -10.79 -0.79
CA LEU A 110 -8.25 -10.60 -1.45
C LEU A 110 -8.30 -11.00 -2.92
N ARG A 111 -8.82 -12.17 -3.25
CA ARG A 111 -8.93 -12.61 -4.66
C ARG A 111 -9.78 -11.67 -5.50
N ASN A 112 -10.86 -11.13 -4.92
CA ASN A 112 -11.69 -10.18 -5.62
C ASN A 112 -10.96 -8.87 -5.88
N CYS A 113 -10.20 -8.40 -4.89
CA CYS A 113 -9.37 -7.20 -5.03
C CYS A 113 -8.25 -7.39 -6.05
N GLU A 114 -7.58 -8.52 -6.03
CA GLU A 114 -6.52 -8.82 -7.02
C GLU A 114 -7.07 -8.72 -8.44
N ARG A 115 -8.26 -9.25 -8.66
CA ARG A 115 -8.91 -9.19 -9.96
C ARG A 115 -9.31 -7.77 -10.33
N LYS A 116 -9.85 -7.03 -9.36
CA LYS A 116 -10.31 -5.65 -9.57
C LYS A 116 -9.16 -4.69 -9.82
N PHE A 117 -8.07 -4.85 -9.09
CA PHE A 117 -6.92 -3.92 -9.12
C PHE A 117 -5.71 -4.50 -9.85
N GLN A 118 -5.92 -5.44 -10.77
CA GLN A 118 -4.82 -6.11 -11.47
C GLN A 118 -3.89 -5.14 -12.18
N THR A 119 -4.43 -4.11 -12.80
CA THR A 119 -3.64 -3.11 -13.52
C THR A 119 -2.71 -2.35 -12.57
N GLU A 120 -3.24 -1.94 -11.41
CA GLU A 120 -2.47 -1.23 -10.39
C GLU A 120 -1.37 -2.11 -9.80
N ILE A 121 -1.69 -3.38 -9.58
CA ILE A 121 -0.73 -4.38 -9.09
C ILE A 121 0.39 -4.57 -10.11
N ASP A 122 0.05 -4.71 -11.37
CA ASP A 122 1.03 -4.91 -12.45
C ASP A 122 1.96 -3.71 -12.57
N HIS A 123 1.43 -2.50 -12.52
CA HIS A 123 2.23 -1.29 -12.55
C HIS A 123 3.19 -1.21 -11.36
N MET A 124 2.72 -1.59 -10.19
CA MET A 124 3.53 -1.58 -8.99
C MET A 124 4.68 -2.59 -9.09
N GLN A 125 4.39 -3.79 -9.54
CA GLN A 125 5.39 -4.84 -9.70
C GLN A 125 6.44 -4.45 -10.74
N GLN A 126 6.00 -3.89 -11.85
CA GLN A 126 6.91 -3.40 -12.88
C GLN A 126 7.86 -2.33 -12.35
N ALA A 127 7.33 -1.38 -11.59
CA ALA A 127 8.15 -0.32 -10.99
C ALA A 127 9.19 -0.88 -10.01
N GLU A 128 8.83 -1.93 -9.26
CA GLU A 128 9.77 -2.61 -8.38
C GLU A 128 10.86 -3.33 -9.14
N ASP A 129 10.50 -4.00 -10.22
CA ASP A 129 11.46 -4.73 -11.04
C ASP A 129 12.45 -3.77 -11.71
N GLU A 130 11.96 -2.66 -12.25
CA GLU A 130 12.81 -1.61 -12.81
C GLU A 130 13.78 -1.07 -11.76
N ARG A 131 13.31 -0.85 -10.56
CA ARG A 131 14.13 -0.38 -9.45
C ARG A 131 15.22 -1.37 -9.06
N ARG A 132 14.89 -2.66 -9.06
CA ARG A 132 15.86 -3.73 -8.79
C ARG A 132 16.92 -3.78 -9.86
N GLU A 133 16.52 -3.63 -11.10
CA GLU A 133 17.43 -3.59 -12.23
C GLU A 133 18.36 -2.39 -12.13
N GLU A 134 17.84 -1.21 -11.83
CA GLU A 134 18.66 -0.02 -11.61
C GLU A 134 19.65 -0.20 -10.47
N SER A 135 19.19 -0.77 -9.37
CA SER A 135 20.03 -1.03 -8.20
C SER A 135 21.15 -2.02 -8.50
N SER A 136 20.83 -3.11 -9.21
CA SER A 136 21.85 -4.06 -9.65
C SER A 136 22.64 -3.50 -10.82
N GLY A 137 22.04 -2.63 -11.59
CA GLY A 137 22.60 -1.99 -12.76
C GLY A 137 23.60 -0.90 -12.46
N ALA A 138 23.79 -0.53 -11.19
CA ALA A 138 24.94 0.28 -10.83
C ALA A 138 26.23 -0.40 -11.27
N THR A 139 26.18 -1.74 -11.35
CA THR A 139 27.25 -2.55 -11.92
C THR A 139 27.15 -2.66 -13.42
N MET A 140 26.04 -2.21 -13.98
CA MET A 140 25.71 -2.31 -15.40
C MET A 140 25.76 -0.95 -16.09
N GLY A 141 26.57 -0.07 -15.58
CA GLY A 141 26.82 1.21 -16.24
C GLY A 141 27.21 1.04 -17.69
N LEU A 142 27.76 -0.11 -18.03
CA LEU A 142 28.08 -0.49 -19.39
C LEU A 142 26.86 -0.52 -20.31
N ARG A 143 25.68 -0.80 -19.77
CA ARG A 143 24.45 -0.75 -20.56
C ARG A 143 24.22 0.63 -21.14
N ALA A 144 24.48 1.63 -20.34
CA ALA A 144 24.34 3.03 -20.80
C ALA A 144 25.32 3.35 -21.92
N LEU A 145 26.39 2.61 -22.02
CA LEU A 145 27.40 2.77 -23.07
C LEU A 145 27.06 1.96 -24.32
N LEU A 146 26.16 1.02 -24.24
CA LEU A 146 25.67 0.26 -25.38
C LEU A 146 24.71 1.14 -26.16
N PRO A 147 25.13 1.50 -27.31
CA PRO A 147 24.28 2.39 -28.09
C PRO A 147 22.99 1.71 -28.55
N PHE A 148 23.30 1.71 -27.84
CA PHE A 148 22.50 1.42 -28.04
C PHE A 148 21.79 1.33 -28.30
N GLY A 149 21.68 1.24 -28.00
CA GLY A 149 20.94 1.32 -28.00
C GLY A 149 20.33 1.12 -28.62
N LYS A 150 20.40 0.82 -28.92
CA LYS A 150 19.71 0.63 -29.46
C LYS A 150 18.75 0.33 -29.13
N ARG A 151 18.52 0.24 -28.64
CA ARG A 151 17.70 0.01 -28.15
C ARG A 151 16.62 0.45 -28.17
N ARG A 152 16.40 0.67 -28.14
CA ARG A 152 15.57 1.00 -28.06
C ARG A 152 14.92 1.39 -28.67
N ARG A 153 14.99 1.23 -28.91
CA ARG A 153 14.54 1.56 -29.52
C ARG A 153 13.70 1.25 -29.91
#